data_03e9007f3d58de85a6b255656fe4223d
#
_entry.id   03e9007f3d58de85a6b255656fe4223d
#
_cell.length_a   1.000
_cell.length_b   1.000
_cell.length_c   1.000
_cell.angle_alpha   90.00
_cell.angle_beta   90.00
_cell.angle_gamma   90.00
#
_symmetry.space_group_name_H-M   'P 1'
#
loop_
_entity.id
_entity.type
_entity.pdbx_description
1 polymer ?
#
loop_
_entity_poly.entity_id
_entity_poly.type
_entity_poly.pdbx_seq_one_letter_code
_entity_poly.pdbx_strand_id
1 'polypeptide(L)'
;MILAIDIGIKNLSLCCMNSENSQDISSYKIHLWDVYDTLEEKSYFCQSKKQKGHDLCNKKCLYKWTNKETKQVVHCCKIHFPKVLLPIKKENEFKKRLVNDYLLQDIAKIVLKKIQEIYDTNIDIFNQITSIIIELQPKINQKMKFISHIIYGKLVELFYDKKTTIRFVRAAHKLRAYTGPLIECKLKSLYAKRKWLSIQYANWFLENKFSIDQRELWLQHFRNHTKQDDMSDVALMCINAIFGIPKRQFVNKNGSCIK
;
A
#
# COMPACT_ATOMS: atom_id res chain seq x y z
N MET A 1 20.10 3.53 -1.36
CA MET A 1 18.71 3.13 -1.71
C MET A 1 17.73 3.73 -0.73
N ILE A 2 16.56 4.20 -1.19
CA ILE A 2 15.51 4.80 -0.36
C ILE A 2 14.29 3.87 -0.34
N LEU A 3 13.72 3.63 0.85
CA LEU A 3 12.44 2.97 1.03
C LEU A 3 11.39 4.00 1.45
N ALA A 4 10.31 4.14 0.69
CA ALA A 4 9.13 4.90 1.07
C ALA A 4 8.02 3.98 1.56
N ILE A 5 7.34 4.39 2.62
CA ILE A 5 6.25 3.64 3.25
C ILE A 5 5.04 4.57 3.44
N ASP A 6 3.91 4.19 2.87
CA ASP A 6 2.61 4.77 3.20
C ASP A 6 1.81 3.77 4.04
N ILE A 7 1.32 4.24 5.18
CA ILE A 7 0.75 3.39 6.22
C ILE A 7 -0.76 3.37 6.10
N GLY A 8 -1.29 2.20 5.75
CA GLY A 8 -2.69 1.86 5.96
C GLY A 8 -2.81 0.66 6.90
N ILE A 9 -3.81 0.65 7.78
CA ILE A 9 -4.03 -0.51 8.67
C ILE A 9 -4.28 -1.77 7.86
N LYS A 10 -4.95 -1.65 6.73
CA LYS A 10 -5.20 -2.76 5.82
C LYS A 10 -4.18 -2.83 4.69
N ASN A 11 -3.86 -1.70 4.09
CA ASN A 11 -2.96 -1.62 2.94
C ASN A 11 -1.68 -0.93 3.38
N LEU A 12 -0.59 -1.67 3.40
CA LEU A 12 0.75 -1.15 3.65
C LEU A 12 1.47 -1.05 2.32
N SER A 13 1.75 0.17 1.86
CA SER A 13 2.37 0.39 0.56
C SER A 13 3.85 0.67 0.73
N LEU A 14 4.67 0.02 -0.09
CA LEU A 14 6.12 0.18 -0.09
C LEU A 14 6.64 0.46 -1.51
N CYS A 15 7.62 1.35 -1.59
CA CYS A 15 8.43 1.52 -2.79
C CYS A 15 9.90 1.66 -2.39
N CYS A 16 10.75 0.82 -2.98
CA CYS A 16 12.19 0.88 -2.78
C CYS A 16 12.85 1.29 -4.09
N MET A 17 13.61 2.38 -4.06
CA MET A 17 14.17 3.00 -5.25
C MET A 17 15.58 3.51 -5.00
N ASN A 18 16.45 3.42 -6.01
CA ASN A 18 17.73 4.12 -6.02
C ASN A 18 17.89 4.93 -7.31
N SER A 19 18.97 5.69 -7.38
CA SER A 19 19.38 6.46 -8.55
C SER A 19 20.88 6.54 -8.61
N GLU A 20 21.43 6.49 -9.80
CA GLU A 20 22.85 6.78 -10.07
C GLU A 20 23.07 8.30 -10.17
N ASN A 21 22.07 9.03 -10.68
CA ASN A 21 22.06 10.49 -10.74
C ASN A 21 20.72 11.03 -10.24
N SER A 22 20.74 11.70 -9.09
CA SER A 22 19.52 12.21 -8.44
C SER A 22 18.76 13.24 -9.29
N GLN A 23 19.39 13.89 -10.25
CA GLN A 23 18.77 14.89 -11.12
C GLN A 23 18.26 14.29 -12.44
N ASP A 24 18.58 13.04 -12.73
CA ASP A 24 18.13 12.33 -13.94
C ASP A 24 17.24 11.14 -13.55
N ILE A 25 15.93 11.30 -13.73
CA ILE A 25 14.93 10.28 -13.40
C ILE A 25 15.08 9.02 -14.27
N SER A 26 15.69 9.12 -15.46
CA SER A 26 15.95 7.96 -16.30
C SER A 26 16.95 6.98 -15.67
N SER A 27 17.75 7.46 -14.73
CA SER A 27 18.69 6.64 -13.94
C SER A 27 18.05 5.97 -12.73
N TYR A 28 16.76 6.23 -12.44
CA TYR A 28 16.08 5.67 -11.28
C TYR A 28 15.70 4.21 -11.53
N LYS A 29 15.97 3.36 -10.53
CA LYS A 29 15.63 1.94 -10.55
C LYS A 29 14.71 1.63 -9.39
N ILE A 30 13.55 1.06 -9.68
CA ILE A 30 12.59 0.54 -8.71
C ILE A 30 12.96 -0.93 -8.46
N HIS A 31 13.16 -1.29 -7.20
CA HIS A 31 13.53 -2.65 -6.78
C HIS A 31 12.38 -3.37 -6.10
N LEU A 32 11.49 -2.64 -5.45
CA LEU A 32 10.28 -3.13 -4.80
C LEU A 32 9.21 -2.06 -4.93
N TRP A 33 8.02 -2.45 -5.38
CA TRP A 33 6.88 -1.53 -5.43
C TRP A 33 5.57 -2.32 -5.38
N ASP A 34 4.93 -2.31 -4.21
CA ASP A 34 3.71 -3.07 -4.00
C ASP A 34 2.87 -2.55 -2.83
N VAL A 35 1.64 -3.08 -2.72
CA VAL A 35 0.71 -2.84 -1.62
C VAL A 35 0.38 -4.17 -0.95
N TYR A 36 0.73 -4.29 0.32
CA TYR A 36 0.52 -5.50 1.11
C TYR A 36 -0.77 -5.40 1.93
N ASP A 37 -1.67 -6.38 1.76
CA ASP A 37 -2.82 -6.52 2.66
C ASP A 37 -2.33 -7.05 4.01
N THR A 38 -2.30 -6.21 5.02
CA THR A 38 -1.80 -6.58 6.36
C THR A 38 -2.78 -7.47 7.10
N LEU A 39 -4.08 -7.34 6.84
CA LEU A 39 -5.09 -8.08 7.58
C LEU A 39 -5.31 -9.51 7.06
N GLU A 40 -4.80 -9.82 5.86
CA GLU A 40 -4.85 -11.14 5.21
C GLU A 40 -6.14 -11.92 5.50
N GLU A 41 -7.27 -11.31 5.21
CA GLU A 41 -8.53 -12.02 5.35
C GLU A 41 -8.57 -13.20 4.39
N LYS A 42 -8.53 -14.40 4.95
CA LYS A 42 -8.69 -15.62 4.16
C LYS A 42 -9.99 -15.54 3.36
N SER A 43 -9.86 -15.35 2.05
CA SER A 43 -11.00 -15.48 1.15
C SER A 43 -11.24 -16.96 0.93
N TYR A 44 -12.39 -17.43 1.35
CA TYR A 44 -12.80 -18.80 1.08
C TYR A 44 -13.59 -18.85 -0.23
N PHE A 45 -13.30 -19.83 -1.06
CA PHE A 45 -14.02 -20.09 -2.29
C PHE A 45 -14.86 -21.37 -2.16
N CYS A 46 -16.06 -21.35 -2.72
CA CYS A 46 -17.01 -22.43 -2.62
C CYS A 46 -16.52 -23.66 -3.40
N GLN A 47 -16.26 -24.74 -2.70
CA GLN A 47 -15.77 -26.00 -3.26
C GLN A 47 -16.90 -26.96 -3.65
N SER A 48 -18.17 -26.54 -3.55
CA SER A 48 -19.30 -27.34 -4.02
C SER A 48 -19.26 -27.47 -5.55
N LYS A 49 -19.70 -28.61 -6.09
CA LYS A 49 -19.85 -28.82 -7.52
C LYS A 49 -20.96 -27.95 -8.09
N LYS A 50 -20.79 -27.46 -9.30
CA LYS A 50 -21.87 -26.79 -10.04
C LYS A 50 -23.00 -27.78 -10.34
N GLN A 51 -24.23 -27.30 -10.40
CA GLN A 51 -25.39 -28.16 -10.71
C GLN A 51 -25.32 -28.78 -12.12
N LYS A 52 -24.63 -28.11 -13.03
CA LYS A 52 -24.37 -28.61 -14.39
C LYS A 52 -22.86 -28.75 -14.60
N GLY A 53 -22.39 -29.97 -14.79
CA GLY A 53 -20.96 -30.27 -15.01
C GLY A 53 -20.21 -30.74 -13.75
N HIS A 54 -18.95 -31.11 -13.93
CA HIS A 54 -18.07 -31.62 -12.87
C HIS A 54 -17.24 -30.51 -12.18
N ASP A 55 -17.32 -29.27 -12.67
CA ASP A 55 -16.52 -28.15 -12.19
C ASP A 55 -16.91 -27.70 -10.80
N LEU A 56 -15.94 -27.21 -10.05
CA LEU A 56 -16.16 -26.55 -8.77
C LEU A 56 -16.84 -25.19 -8.99
N CYS A 57 -17.68 -24.78 -8.03
CA CYS A 57 -18.40 -23.51 -8.05
C CYS A 57 -17.46 -22.31 -8.08
N ASN A 58 -16.42 -22.34 -7.29
CA ASN A 58 -15.36 -21.34 -7.16
C ASN A 58 -15.85 -19.88 -6.93
N LYS A 59 -17.11 -19.70 -6.50
CA LYS A 59 -17.64 -18.39 -6.08
C LYS A 59 -17.14 -18.07 -4.68
N LYS A 60 -16.88 -16.79 -4.41
CA LYS A 60 -16.53 -16.32 -3.07
C LYS A 60 -17.57 -16.75 -2.04
N CYS A 61 -17.12 -17.32 -0.93
CA CYS A 61 -17.99 -17.74 0.15
C CYS A 61 -18.49 -16.53 0.94
N LEU A 62 -19.80 -16.49 1.18
CA LEU A 62 -20.46 -15.47 2.00
C LEU A 62 -21.04 -16.06 3.28
N TYR A 63 -21.08 -17.38 3.36
CA TYR A 63 -21.72 -18.13 4.44
C TYR A 63 -20.84 -19.25 4.94
N LYS A 64 -21.06 -19.64 6.20
CA LYS A 64 -20.44 -20.80 6.85
C LYS A 64 -21.50 -21.57 7.62
N TRP A 65 -21.32 -22.86 7.73
CA TRP A 65 -22.15 -23.72 8.59
C TRP A 65 -21.28 -24.86 9.13
N THR A 66 -21.69 -25.43 10.27
CA THR A 66 -20.97 -26.55 10.87
C THR A 66 -21.69 -27.84 10.48
N ASN A 67 -20.99 -28.76 9.86
CA ASN A 67 -21.51 -30.10 9.60
C ASN A 67 -21.68 -30.83 10.95
N LYS A 68 -22.90 -31.29 11.23
CA LYS A 68 -23.22 -31.92 12.54
C LYS A 68 -22.46 -33.24 12.76
N GLU A 69 -22.21 -33.98 11.70
CA GLU A 69 -21.55 -35.30 11.74
C GLU A 69 -20.03 -35.14 11.88
N THR A 70 -19.42 -34.38 11.01
CA THR A 70 -17.94 -34.20 10.98
C THR A 70 -17.41 -33.09 11.88
N LYS A 71 -18.30 -32.28 12.48
CA LYS A 71 -17.95 -31.05 13.25
C LYS A 71 -17.12 -30.03 12.50
N GLN A 72 -16.96 -30.19 11.20
CA GLN A 72 -16.18 -29.26 10.38
C GLN A 72 -16.99 -28.04 9.96
N VAL A 73 -16.32 -26.89 9.93
CA VAL A 73 -16.89 -25.65 9.41
C VAL A 73 -16.75 -25.65 7.89
N VAL A 74 -17.88 -25.62 7.20
CA VAL A 74 -17.95 -25.57 5.72
C VAL A 74 -18.24 -24.14 5.28
N HIS A 75 -17.44 -23.63 4.38
CA HIS A 75 -17.63 -22.33 3.75
C HIS A 75 -18.31 -22.48 2.39
N CYS A 76 -19.36 -21.69 2.13
CA CYS A 76 -20.12 -21.80 0.88
C CYS A 76 -20.64 -20.45 0.37
N CYS A 77 -20.97 -20.39 -0.91
CA CYS A 77 -21.69 -19.28 -1.49
C CYS A 77 -23.23 -19.42 -1.19
N LYS A 78 -23.99 -18.36 -1.46
CA LYS A 78 -25.44 -18.35 -1.21
C LYS A 78 -26.19 -19.52 -1.86
N ILE A 79 -25.79 -19.89 -3.08
CA ILE A 79 -26.47 -20.96 -3.86
C ILE A 79 -26.24 -22.33 -3.22
N HIS A 80 -25.07 -22.56 -2.63
CA HIS A 80 -24.67 -23.85 -2.05
C HIS A 80 -24.82 -23.88 -0.52
N PHE A 81 -25.53 -22.90 0.07
CA PHE A 81 -25.92 -22.99 1.45
C PHE A 81 -26.99 -24.09 1.63
N PRO A 82 -26.86 -24.99 2.62
CA PRO A 82 -27.77 -26.11 2.78
C PRO A 82 -29.23 -25.66 2.97
N LYS A 83 -30.14 -26.12 2.11
CA LYS A 83 -31.56 -25.74 2.17
C LYS A 83 -32.22 -26.09 3.49
N VAL A 84 -31.79 -27.19 4.13
CA VAL A 84 -32.29 -27.63 5.44
C VAL A 84 -31.95 -26.67 6.59
N LEU A 85 -31.02 -25.74 6.38
CA LEU A 85 -30.59 -24.75 7.38
C LEU A 85 -31.21 -23.36 7.12
N LEU A 86 -32.17 -23.26 6.19
CA LEU A 86 -32.89 -22.01 5.92
C LEU A 86 -33.96 -21.75 7.01
N PRO A 87 -34.22 -20.47 7.35
CA PRO A 87 -33.58 -19.27 6.80
C PRO A 87 -32.16 -19.07 7.32
N ILE A 88 -31.30 -18.40 6.51
CA ILE A 88 -29.92 -18.12 6.86
C ILE A 88 -29.88 -17.19 8.09
N LYS A 89 -29.26 -17.65 9.17
CA LYS A 89 -29.08 -16.86 10.39
C LYS A 89 -27.84 -15.97 10.28
N LYS A 90 -27.80 -14.86 11.04
CA LYS A 90 -26.64 -13.95 11.09
C LYS A 90 -25.34 -14.65 11.47
N GLU A 91 -25.37 -15.68 12.31
CA GLU A 91 -24.22 -16.49 12.72
C GLU A 91 -23.59 -17.30 11.57
N ASN A 92 -24.42 -17.59 10.53
CA ASN A 92 -23.97 -18.28 9.33
C ASN A 92 -23.31 -17.35 8.30
N GLU A 93 -23.47 -16.04 8.43
CA GLU A 93 -22.84 -15.09 7.54
C GLU A 93 -21.35 -15.01 7.80
N PHE A 94 -20.59 -15.12 6.72
CA PHE A 94 -19.16 -14.86 6.77
C PHE A 94 -18.91 -13.35 6.69
N LYS A 95 -19.00 -12.70 7.86
CA LYS A 95 -18.74 -11.26 7.94
C LYS A 95 -17.25 -11.01 7.83
N LYS A 96 -16.90 -10.17 6.88
CA LYS A 96 -15.58 -9.58 6.80
C LYS A 96 -15.40 -8.68 8.02
N ARG A 97 -14.35 -8.95 8.82
CA ARG A 97 -14.01 -8.05 9.93
C ARG A 97 -13.61 -6.69 9.39
N LEU A 98 -14.21 -5.64 9.88
CA LEU A 98 -13.76 -4.28 9.59
C LEU A 98 -12.56 -3.95 10.49
N VAL A 99 -11.73 -3.01 10.05
CA VAL A 99 -10.58 -2.52 10.84
C VAL A 99 -10.98 -2.11 12.27
N ASN A 100 -12.23 -1.64 12.43
CA ASN A 100 -12.75 -1.22 13.74
C ASN A 100 -13.09 -2.37 14.68
N ASP A 101 -13.25 -3.58 14.14
CA ASP A 101 -13.57 -4.78 14.93
C ASP A 101 -12.33 -5.41 15.58
N TYR A 102 -11.13 -4.92 15.26
CA TYR A 102 -9.89 -5.40 15.82
C TYR A 102 -9.46 -4.54 17.02
N LEU A 103 -8.98 -5.20 18.07
CA LEU A 103 -8.27 -4.53 19.15
C LEU A 103 -6.97 -3.90 18.61
N LEU A 104 -6.57 -2.78 19.18
CA LEU A 104 -5.36 -2.08 18.76
C LEU A 104 -4.10 -2.96 18.85
N GLN A 105 -4.02 -3.76 19.92
CA GLN A 105 -2.93 -4.71 20.12
C GLN A 105 -2.90 -5.80 19.03
N ASP A 106 -4.07 -6.28 18.55
CA ASP A 106 -4.11 -7.30 17.50
C ASP A 106 -3.66 -6.73 16.16
N ILE A 107 -4.06 -5.50 15.84
CA ILE A 107 -3.57 -4.78 14.67
C ILE A 107 -2.05 -4.62 14.75
N ALA A 108 -1.52 -4.22 15.92
CA ALA A 108 -0.08 -4.08 16.10
C ALA A 108 0.66 -5.40 15.83
N LYS A 109 0.21 -6.53 16.41
CA LYS A 109 0.80 -7.84 16.17
C LYS A 109 0.79 -8.24 14.69
N ILE A 110 -0.34 -8.03 14.02
CA ILE A 110 -0.50 -8.36 12.60
C ILE A 110 0.47 -7.53 11.75
N VAL A 111 0.54 -6.22 12.01
CA VAL A 111 1.42 -5.31 11.26
C VAL A 111 2.90 -5.64 11.50
N LEU A 112 3.29 -5.90 12.76
CA LEU A 112 4.67 -6.29 13.09
C LEU A 112 5.08 -7.58 12.36
N LYS A 113 4.21 -8.58 12.36
CA LYS A 113 4.44 -9.83 11.64
C LYS A 113 4.59 -9.59 10.13
N LYS A 114 3.69 -8.79 9.55
CA LYS A 114 3.73 -8.50 8.11
C LYS A 114 5.02 -7.76 7.71
N ILE A 115 5.47 -6.79 8.50
CA ILE A 115 6.74 -6.10 8.22
C ILE A 115 7.92 -7.07 8.30
N GLN A 116 7.92 -7.99 9.28
CA GLN A 116 8.95 -9.02 9.38
C GLN A 116 8.97 -9.91 8.13
N GLU A 117 7.79 -10.40 7.71
CA GLU A 117 7.66 -11.23 6.50
C GLU A 117 8.17 -10.50 5.23
N ILE A 118 7.81 -9.21 5.07
CA ILE A 118 8.29 -8.39 3.94
C ILE A 118 9.81 -8.24 3.99
N TYR A 119 10.36 -7.96 5.18
CA TYR A 119 11.80 -7.83 5.39
C TYR A 119 12.53 -9.12 5.03
N ASP A 120 12.09 -10.26 5.57
CA ASP A 120 12.73 -11.57 5.38
C ASP A 120 12.68 -12.01 3.90
N THR A 121 11.54 -11.75 3.23
CA THR A 121 11.35 -12.08 1.81
C THR A 121 12.23 -11.23 0.87
N ASN A 122 12.57 -10.00 1.28
CA ASN A 122 13.31 -9.04 0.46
C ASN A 122 14.64 -8.63 1.09
N ILE A 123 15.27 -9.52 1.84
CA ILE A 123 16.44 -9.22 2.67
C ILE A 123 17.57 -8.55 1.87
N ASP A 124 17.83 -8.99 0.63
CA ASP A 124 18.89 -8.44 -0.23
C ASP A 124 18.63 -6.98 -0.61
N ILE A 125 17.37 -6.62 -0.83
CA ILE A 125 16.95 -5.23 -1.09
C ILE A 125 17.07 -4.42 0.20
N PHE A 126 16.57 -4.94 1.32
CA PHE A 126 16.57 -4.25 2.61
C PHE A 126 17.98 -4.01 3.15
N ASN A 127 18.94 -4.89 2.83
CA ASN A 127 20.34 -4.70 3.20
C ASN A 127 21.01 -3.48 2.52
N GLN A 128 20.46 -3.02 1.41
CA GLN A 128 21.00 -1.88 0.65
C GLN A 128 20.31 -0.54 1.00
N ILE A 129 19.30 -0.56 1.87
CA ILE A 129 18.54 0.65 2.23
C ILE A 129 19.37 1.53 3.15
N THR A 130 19.55 2.79 2.76
CA THR A 130 20.27 3.82 3.53
C THR A 130 19.34 4.88 4.09
N SER A 131 18.12 4.99 3.57
CA SER A 131 17.12 5.95 4.06
C SER A 131 15.71 5.38 3.97
N ILE A 132 14.95 5.52 5.03
CA ILE A 132 13.53 5.14 5.10
C ILE A 132 12.71 6.39 5.34
N ILE A 133 11.69 6.59 4.52
CA ILE A 133 10.73 7.69 4.65
C ILE A 133 9.33 7.13 4.87
N ILE A 134 8.67 7.61 5.91
CA ILE A 134 7.33 7.16 6.31
C ILE A 134 6.37 8.35 6.18
N GLU A 135 5.20 8.14 5.58
CA GLU A 135 4.20 9.20 5.51
C GLU A 135 3.70 9.57 6.90
N LEU A 136 3.78 10.86 7.23
CA LEU A 136 3.28 11.39 8.51
C LEU A 136 1.76 11.34 8.54
N GLN A 137 1.21 10.57 9.47
CA GLN A 137 -0.23 10.39 9.60
C GLN A 137 -0.92 11.61 10.23
N PRO A 138 -2.15 11.95 9.80
CA PRO A 138 -2.93 13.06 10.34
C PRO A 138 -3.17 12.91 11.85
N LYS A 139 -3.10 14.02 12.59
CA LYS A 139 -3.30 14.05 14.04
C LYS A 139 -4.67 13.53 14.50
N ILE A 140 -5.69 13.64 13.66
CA ILE A 140 -7.07 13.25 13.96
C ILE A 140 -7.23 11.72 14.05
N ASN A 141 -6.46 10.95 13.26
CA ASN A 141 -6.55 9.50 13.27
C ASN A 141 -5.57 8.88 14.27
N GLN A 142 -6.00 8.77 15.54
CA GLN A 142 -5.17 8.25 16.63
C GLN A 142 -4.73 6.79 16.39
N LYS A 143 -5.61 5.95 15.83
CA LYS A 143 -5.29 4.54 15.52
C LYS A 143 -4.17 4.45 14.48
N MET A 144 -4.25 5.21 13.41
CA MET A 144 -3.21 5.28 12.39
C MET A 144 -1.90 5.84 12.93
N LYS A 145 -1.99 6.88 13.77
CA LYS A 145 -0.83 7.47 14.41
C LYS A 145 -0.11 6.45 15.31
N PHE A 146 -0.85 5.68 16.13
CA PHE A 146 -0.29 4.62 16.95
C PHE A 146 0.42 3.56 16.09
N ILE A 147 -0.23 3.07 15.04
CA ILE A 147 0.36 2.07 14.14
C ILE A 147 1.60 2.61 13.44
N SER A 148 1.62 3.89 13.07
CA SER A 148 2.82 4.49 12.46
C SER A 148 4.04 4.48 13.39
N HIS A 149 3.84 4.65 14.70
CA HIS A 149 4.92 4.56 15.69
C HIS A 149 5.36 3.11 15.93
N ILE A 150 4.42 2.16 15.90
CA ILE A 150 4.75 0.72 15.96
C ILE A 150 5.62 0.31 14.75
N ILE A 151 5.25 0.75 13.56
CA ILE A 151 6.04 0.50 12.33
C ILE A 151 7.43 1.15 12.44
N TYR A 152 7.48 2.40 12.90
CA TYR A 152 8.74 3.10 13.12
C TYR A 152 9.66 2.32 14.09
N GLY A 153 9.14 1.89 15.24
CA GLY A 153 9.89 1.08 16.21
C GLY A 153 10.39 -0.22 15.63
N LYS A 154 9.58 -0.93 14.86
CA LYS A 154 9.99 -2.18 14.17
C LYS A 154 11.10 -1.92 13.14
N LEU A 155 11.01 -0.85 12.39
CA LEU A 155 12.07 -0.49 11.45
C LEU A 155 13.38 -0.10 12.16
N VAL A 156 13.31 0.61 13.29
CA VAL A 156 14.49 0.90 14.12
C VAL A 156 15.14 -0.41 14.59
N GLU A 157 14.36 -1.39 15.04
CA GLU A 157 14.84 -2.72 15.43
C GLU A 157 15.53 -3.45 14.27
N LEU A 158 14.87 -3.53 13.11
CA LEU A 158 15.38 -4.24 11.92
C LEU A 158 16.65 -3.61 11.33
N PHE A 159 16.87 -2.33 11.56
CA PHE A 159 18.00 -1.57 11.03
C PHE A 159 18.97 -1.08 12.13
N TYR A 160 18.88 -1.69 13.33
CA TYR A 160 19.63 -1.24 14.50
C TYR A 160 21.15 -1.14 14.24
N ASP A 161 21.74 -2.15 13.61
CA ASP A 161 23.18 -2.20 13.31
C ASP A 161 23.56 -1.55 11.97
N LYS A 162 22.60 -0.87 11.31
CA LYS A 162 22.83 -0.25 9.99
C LYS A 162 22.82 1.27 10.09
N LYS A 163 23.67 1.92 9.29
CA LYS A 163 23.65 3.39 9.15
C LYS A 163 22.47 3.87 8.30
N THR A 164 21.23 3.48 8.68
CA THR A 164 20.02 3.82 7.96
C THR A 164 19.29 4.96 8.68
N THR A 165 18.92 6.00 7.96
CA THR A 165 18.11 7.10 8.50
C THR A 165 16.64 6.81 8.34
N ILE A 166 15.84 6.97 9.41
CA ILE A 166 14.39 6.76 9.38
C ILE A 166 13.71 8.07 9.76
N ARG A 167 12.80 8.58 8.90
CA ARG A 167 12.14 9.87 9.14
C ARG A 167 10.69 9.89 8.64
N PHE A 168 9.88 10.71 9.29
CA PHE A 168 8.54 11.02 8.80
C PHE A 168 8.56 12.17 7.80
N VAL A 169 7.75 12.07 6.73
CA VAL A 169 7.59 13.09 5.70
C VAL A 169 6.13 13.49 5.52
N ARG A 170 5.85 14.74 5.18
CA ARG A 170 4.49 15.22 4.98
C ARG A 170 3.94 14.74 3.63
N ALA A 171 2.71 14.23 3.61
CA ALA A 171 1.98 13.80 2.42
C ALA A 171 1.93 14.86 1.30
N ALA A 172 1.86 16.15 1.65
CA ALA A 172 1.79 17.24 0.68
C ALA A 172 3.03 17.37 -0.23
N HIS A 173 4.15 16.74 0.12
CA HIS A 173 5.39 16.87 -0.63
C HIS A 173 5.42 15.97 -1.87
N LYS A 174 4.73 14.81 -1.85
CA LYS A 174 4.77 13.84 -2.94
C LYS A 174 4.32 14.40 -4.30
N LEU A 175 3.25 15.20 -4.34
CA LEU A 175 2.78 15.80 -5.59
C LEU A 175 3.69 16.89 -6.14
N ARG A 176 4.62 17.42 -5.35
CA ARG A 176 5.57 18.45 -5.80
C ARG A 176 6.69 17.89 -6.68
N ALA A 177 6.88 16.59 -6.67
CA ALA A 177 7.85 15.93 -7.54
C ALA A 177 7.49 16.05 -9.03
N TYR A 178 6.20 16.30 -9.34
CA TYR A 178 5.73 16.34 -10.71
C TYR A 178 6.24 17.57 -11.46
N THR A 179 6.90 17.32 -12.59
CA THR A 179 7.49 18.33 -13.48
C THR A 179 6.93 18.30 -14.90
N GLY A 180 5.88 17.50 -15.12
CA GLY A 180 5.23 17.35 -16.43
C GLY A 180 4.24 18.46 -16.76
N PRO A 181 3.52 18.32 -17.90
CA PRO A 181 2.50 19.27 -18.32
C PRO A 181 1.33 19.32 -17.33
N LEU A 182 0.64 20.46 -17.30
CA LEU A 182 -0.53 20.63 -16.43
C LEU A 182 -1.60 19.56 -16.75
N ILE A 183 -2.03 18.83 -15.73
CA ILE A 183 -3.12 17.85 -15.86
C ILE A 183 -4.37 18.42 -15.21
N GLU A 184 -5.39 18.69 -16.02
CA GLU A 184 -6.66 19.18 -15.53
C GLU A 184 -7.48 18.09 -14.87
N CYS A 185 -8.00 18.35 -13.67
CA CYS A 185 -8.84 17.43 -12.92
C CYS A 185 -10.21 18.05 -12.66
N LYS A 186 -11.26 17.40 -13.17
CA LYS A 186 -12.66 17.83 -13.00
C LYS A 186 -13.32 17.41 -11.69
N LEU A 187 -12.60 16.65 -10.84
CA LEU A 187 -13.13 16.17 -9.56
C LEU A 187 -13.31 17.35 -8.57
N LYS A 188 -14.47 17.40 -7.89
CA LYS A 188 -14.80 18.49 -6.95
C LYS A 188 -14.10 18.34 -5.59
N SER A 189 -14.01 17.12 -5.07
CA SER A 189 -13.40 16.86 -3.77
C SER A 189 -11.87 16.99 -3.85
N LEU A 190 -11.28 17.81 -2.97
CA LEU A 190 -9.83 17.97 -2.87
C LEU A 190 -9.10 16.64 -2.59
N TYR A 191 -9.70 15.78 -1.79
CA TYR A 191 -9.17 14.45 -1.49
C TYR A 191 -9.15 13.57 -2.75
N ALA A 192 -10.30 13.47 -3.43
CA ALA A 192 -10.40 12.70 -4.68
C ALA A 192 -9.48 13.25 -5.77
N LYS A 193 -9.37 14.59 -5.89
CA LYS A 193 -8.45 15.24 -6.81
C LYS A 193 -7.00 14.86 -6.54
N ARG A 194 -6.56 14.87 -5.29
CA ARG A 194 -5.18 14.50 -4.93
C ARG A 194 -4.87 13.04 -5.26
N LYS A 195 -5.77 12.12 -4.94
CA LYS A 195 -5.64 10.70 -5.29
C LYS A 195 -5.57 10.48 -6.79
N TRP A 196 -6.47 11.11 -7.52
CA TRP A 196 -6.46 11.01 -8.98
C TRP A 196 -5.18 11.58 -9.59
N LEU A 197 -4.74 12.75 -9.14
CA LEU A 197 -3.50 13.37 -9.61
C LEU A 197 -2.27 12.52 -9.30
N SER A 198 -2.19 11.88 -8.12
CA SER A 198 -1.04 11.03 -7.80
C SER A 198 -0.93 9.85 -8.78
N ILE A 199 -2.05 9.24 -9.17
CA ILE A 199 -2.07 8.18 -10.18
C ILE A 199 -1.61 8.69 -11.55
N GLN A 200 -2.10 9.86 -11.98
CA GLN A 200 -1.70 10.46 -13.26
C GLN A 200 -0.21 10.80 -13.28
N TYR A 201 0.31 11.34 -12.20
CA TYR A 201 1.72 11.69 -12.07
C TYR A 201 2.64 10.47 -12.09
N ALA A 202 2.26 9.39 -11.39
CA ALA A 202 3.00 8.15 -11.42
C ALA A 202 3.03 7.52 -12.82
N ASN A 203 1.88 7.49 -13.52
CA ASN A 203 1.81 7.04 -14.92
C ASN A 203 2.73 7.87 -15.82
N TRP A 204 2.64 9.20 -15.71
CA TRP A 204 3.45 10.10 -16.52
C TRP A 204 4.95 9.90 -16.31
N PHE A 205 5.40 9.71 -15.05
CA PHE A 205 6.80 9.40 -14.76
C PHE A 205 7.25 8.11 -15.42
N LEU A 206 6.46 7.03 -15.28
CA LEU A 206 6.77 5.74 -15.88
C LEU A 206 6.85 5.82 -17.41
N GLU A 207 5.94 6.55 -18.05
CA GLU A 207 5.87 6.65 -19.50
C GLU A 207 6.95 7.56 -20.09
N ASN A 208 7.32 8.65 -19.40
CA ASN A 208 8.09 9.73 -20.00
C ASN A 208 9.46 9.97 -19.39
N LYS A 209 9.75 9.41 -18.19
CA LYS A 209 10.96 9.72 -17.44
C LYS A 209 11.82 8.53 -17.07
N PHE A 210 11.20 7.41 -16.74
CA PHE A 210 11.92 6.19 -16.44
C PHE A 210 12.53 5.58 -17.71
N SER A 211 13.62 4.80 -17.56
CA SER A 211 14.20 4.02 -18.65
C SER A 211 13.19 3.02 -19.23
N ILE A 212 13.43 2.57 -20.46
CA ILE A 212 12.55 1.61 -21.16
C ILE A 212 12.36 0.36 -20.31
N ASP A 213 13.43 -0.22 -19.78
CA ASP A 213 13.40 -1.44 -18.97
C ASP A 213 12.52 -1.26 -17.71
N GLN A 214 12.64 -0.14 -17.01
CA GLN A 214 11.83 0.16 -15.83
C GLN A 214 10.36 0.37 -16.21
N ARG A 215 10.10 1.02 -17.33
CA ARG A 215 8.74 1.21 -17.84
C ARG A 215 8.08 -0.13 -18.18
N GLU A 216 8.75 -1.00 -18.92
CA GLU A 216 8.21 -2.31 -19.32
C GLU A 216 7.91 -3.18 -18.10
N LEU A 217 8.79 -3.17 -17.10
CA LEU A 217 8.62 -3.94 -15.87
C LEU A 217 7.45 -3.44 -15.02
N TRP A 218 7.33 -2.11 -14.81
CA TRP A 218 6.47 -1.57 -13.77
C TRP A 218 5.16 -0.96 -14.26
N LEU A 219 5.05 -0.52 -15.52
CA LEU A 219 3.86 0.17 -16.01
C LEU A 219 2.63 -0.74 -16.00
N GLN A 220 2.78 -1.98 -16.47
CA GLN A 220 1.68 -2.94 -16.49
C GLN A 220 1.32 -3.40 -15.06
N HIS A 221 2.32 -3.66 -14.22
CA HIS A 221 2.11 -3.98 -12.80
C HIS A 221 1.29 -2.89 -12.09
N PHE A 222 1.70 -1.63 -12.23
CA PHE A 222 1.00 -0.49 -11.67
C PHE A 222 -0.43 -0.35 -12.20
N ARG A 223 -0.63 -0.44 -13.52
CA ARG A 223 -1.95 -0.27 -14.15
C ARG A 223 -2.94 -1.37 -13.80
N ASN A 224 -2.47 -2.59 -13.60
CA ASN A 224 -3.31 -3.72 -13.22
C ASN A 224 -3.59 -3.77 -11.72
N HIS A 225 -2.91 -3.00 -10.91
CA HIS A 225 -3.08 -3.01 -9.47
C HIS A 225 -4.36 -2.28 -9.04
N THR A 226 -5.13 -2.90 -8.11
CA THR A 226 -6.41 -2.33 -7.63
C THR A 226 -6.24 -1.12 -6.72
N LYS A 227 -5.02 -0.92 -6.18
CA LYS A 227 -4.64 0.17 -5.26
C LYS A 227 -3.58 1.09 -5.87
N GLN A 228 -3.87 1.60 -7.08
CA GLN A 228 -2.96 2.50 -7.79
C GLN A 228 -2.68 3.80 -7.02
N ASP A 229 -3.65 4.29 -6.25
CA ASP A 229 -3.50 5.48 -5.42
C ASP A 229 -2.44 5.28 -4.32
N ASP A 230 -2.50 4.16 -3.60
CA ASP A 230 -1.56 3.83 -2.54
C ASP A 230 -0.15 3.54 -3.13
N MET A 231 -0.07 2.87 -4.30
CA MET A 231 1.18 2.66 -5.04
C MET A 231 1.80 3.98 -5.49
N SER A 232 1.01 4.84 -6.14
CA SER A 232 1.51 6.12 -6.66
C SER A 232 2.06 7.00 -5.55
N ASP A 233 1.45 6.98 -4.38
CA ASP A 233 1.85 7.79 -3.24
C ASP A 233 3.28 7.45 -2.79
N VAL A 234 3.63 6.17 -2.64
CA VAL A 234 4.99 5.76 -2.23
C VAL A 234 6.04 5.97 -3.34
N ALA A 235 5.67 5.76 -4.62
CA ALA A 235 6.58 6.02 -5.73
C ALA A 235 6.93 7.52 -5.82
N LEU A 236 5.93 8.40 -5.75
CA LEU A 236 6.15 9.85 -5.74
C LEU A 236 6.92 10.32 -4.51
N MET A 237 6.76 9.66 -3.35
CA MET A 237 7.58 9.94 -2.17
C MET A 237 9.05 9.60 -2.43
N CYS A 238 9.36 8.45 -3.05
CA CYS A 238 10.72 8.08 -3.43
C CYS A 238 11.32 9.08 -4.42
N ILE A 239 10.61 9.38 -5.52
CA ILE A 239 11.06 10.35 -6.52
C ILE A 239 11.35 11.70 -5.87
N ASN A 240 10.42 12.20 -5.04
CA ASN A 240 10.61 13.46 -4.33
C ASN A 240 11.80 13.45 -3.38
N ALA A 241 12.08 12.31 -2.73
CA ALA A 241 13.20 12.21 -1.79
C ALA A 241 14.55 12.11 -2.50
N ILE A 242 14.61 11.46 -3.67
CA ILE A 242 15.83 11.32 -4.48
C ILE A 242 16.13 12.63 -5.22
N PHE A 243 15.14 13.16 -5.93
CA PHE A 243 15.31 14.38 -6.71
C PHE A 243 15.66 15.60 -5.85
N GLY A 244 15.15 15.59 -4.62
CA GLY A 244 15.23 16.73 -3.72
C GLY A 244 14.24 17.83 -4.16
N ILE A 245 13.40 18.30 -3.25
CA ILE A 245 12.62 19.52 -3.54
C ILE A 245 13.62 20.67 -3.48
N PRO A 246 13.76 21.51 -4.51
CA PRO A 246 14.49 22.77 -4.37
C PRO A 246 13.88 23.47 -3.14
N LYS A 247 14.68 23.76 -2.13
CA LYS A 247 14.23 24.60 -1.02
C LYS A 247 13.62 25.81 -1.70
N ARG A 248 12.32 26.10 -1.46
CA ARG A 248 11.75 27.38 -1.91
C ARG A 248 12.70 28.43 -1.45
N GLN A 249 13.33 29.13 -2.38
CA GLN A 249 13.99 30.37 -2.06
C GLN A 249 12.86 31.27 -1.53
N PHE A 250 12.86 31.51 -0.23
CA PHE A 250 11.95 32.51 0.36
C PHE A 250 12.41 33.86 -0.21
N VAL A 251 11.77 34.26 -1.27
CA VAL A 251 11.88 35.62 -1.75
C VAL A 251 11.04 36.45 -0.78
N ASN A 252 11.65 37.35 -0.07
CA ASN A 252 10.92 38.30 0.76
C ASN A 252 10.01 39.15 -0.13
N LYS A 253 9.05 39.89 0.47
CA LYS A 253 8.09 40.71 -0.28
C LYS A 253 8.76 41.77 -1.18
N ASN A 254 10.05 41.94 -1.08
CA ASN A 254 10.88 42.89 -1.85
C ASN A 254 11.73 42.21 -2.92
N GLY A 255 11.52 40.91 -3.24
CA GLY A 255 12.19 40.22 -4.33
C GLY A 255 13.63 39.77 -4.06
N SER A 256 14.18 39.94 -2.85
CA SER A 256 15.52 39.50 -2.49
C SER A 256 15.51 38.07 -1.91
N CYS A 257 16.42 37.21 -2.43
CA CYS A 257 16.64 35.86 -1.91
C CYS A 257 17.25 35.92 -0.50
N ILE A 258 16.59 35.31 0.47
CA ILE A 258 17.15 35.03 1.79
C ILE A 258 17.90 33.69 1.69
N LYS A 259 19.22 33.74 1.89
CA LYS A 259 20.08 32.54 1.94
C LYS A 259 19.76 31.65 3.13
#